data_7fa90b2ed7107fa280fa68fb69b3edf6
#
_entry.id   7fa90b2ed7107fa280fa68fb69b3edf6
#
_cell.length_a   1.000
_cell.length_b   1.000
_cell.length_c   1.000
_cell.angle_alpha   90.00
_cell.angle_beta   90.00
_cell.angle_gamma   90.00
#
_symmetry.space_group_name_H-M   'P 1'
#
loop_
_entity.id
_entity.type
_entity.pdbx_description
1 polymer ?
#
loop_
_entity_poly.entity_id
_entity_poly.type
_entity_poly.pdbx_seq_one_letter_code
_entity_poly.pdbx_strand_id
1 'polypeptide(L)'
;MAAATKKLTIMLSSTVYGNEELLERIYTLLTHFGYEVWMSHVGTVPVFSSRTAFENCLAAVERCNLFLGLITPHYGSGQDKAYPDKLSITHQELRRAIQLKKPRWLLAHDHVVFAWSLLKHLGYPDKQARKKLKLAKTPLLDDLRVFDVYEEAIVHGIPLAEREGNWVQKFRATEDGSRFVIAQFSRYQEVEQFIKENFAGGAPLAENGGAA
;
A
#
# COMPACT_ATOMS: atom_id res chain seq x y z
N MET A 1 -3.51 37.20 5.86
CA MET A 1 -2.91 36.06 5.12
C MET A 1 -3.77 34.85 5.39
N ALA A 2 -4.39 34.26 4.36
CA ALA A 2 -5.15 33.01 4.53
C ALA A 2 -4.14 31.91 4.89
N ALA A 3 -4.39 31.18 5.98
CA ALA A 3 -3.59 30.02 6.34
C ALA A 3 -3.65 29.03 5.15
N ALA A 4 -2.49 28.64 4.63
CA ALA A 4 -2.43 27.64 3.57
C ALA A 4 -3.10 26.37 4.08
N THR A 5 -4.22 25.98 3.46
CA THR A 5 -4.92 24.75 3.80
C THR A 5 -3.96 23.58 3.61
N LYS A 6 -3.67 22.86 4.69
CA LYS A 6 -2.75 21.71 4.67
C LYS A 6 -3.36 20.62 3.77
N LYS A 7 -2.65 20.26 2.71
CA LYS A 7 -3.11 19.20 1.80
C LYS A 7 -3.15 17.84 2.51
N LEU A 8 -4.12 17.01 2.13
CA LEU A 8 -4.10 15.61 2.54
C LEU A 8 -2.90 14.91 1.90
N THR A 9 -2.16 14.20 2.73
CA THR A 9 -0.98 13.43 2.32
C THR A 9 -1.37 11.99 2.07
N ILE A 10 -1.00 11.47 0.90
CA ILE A 10 -1.24 10.07 0.53
C ILE A 10 0.10 9.33 0.34
N MET A 11 0.29 8.23 1.06
CA MET A 11 1.41 7.33 0.84
C MET A 11 1.05 6.32 -0.25
N LEU A 12 1.78 6.35 -1.37
CA LEU A 12 1.66 5.38 -2.45
C LEU A 12 2.74 4.29 -2.27
N SER A 13 2.31 3.11 -1.88
CA SER A 13 3.16 1.94 -1.59
C SER A 13 3.00 0.87 -2.66
N SER A 14 4.10 0.49 -3.30
CA SER A 14 4.15 -0.58 -4.32
C SER A 14 5.57 -1.07 -4.52
N THR A 15 5.71 -2.28 -5.06
CA THR A 15 6.91 -2.64 -5.79
C THR A 15 6.92 -1.97 -7.15
N VAL A 16 8.07 -1.45 -7.56
CA VAL A 16 8.20 -0.61 -8.76
C VAL A 16 8.28 -1.43 -10.03
N TYR A 17 9.09 -2.50 -9.99
CA TYR A 17 9.44 -3.31 -11.16
C TYR A 17 8.20 -3.77 -11.93
N GLY A 18 8.14 -3.41 -13.21
CA GLY A 18 7.05 -3.76 -14.14
C GLY A 18 5.75 -2.98 -13.92
N ASN A 19 5.74 -1.96 -13.05
CA ASN A 19 4.57 -1.14 -12.77
C ASN A 19 4.88 0.36 -12.84
N GLU A 20 6.01 0.73 -13.41
CA GLU A 20 6.52 2.10 -13.45
C GLU A 20 5.51 3.06 -14.06
N GLU A 21 4.95 2.71 -15.24
CA GLU A 21 3.95 3.52 -15.93
C GLU A 21 2.68 3.74 -15.10
N LEU A 22 2.18 2.67 -14.47
CA LEU A 22 1.00 2.77 -13.60
C LEU A 22 1.27 3.69 -12.40
N LEU A 23 2.43 3.54 -11.77
CA LEU A 23 2.82 4.33 -10.60
C LEU A 23 2.95 5.82 -10.94
N GLU A 24 3.63 6.14 -12.04
CA GLU A 24 3.77 7.52 -12.53
C GLU A 24 2.40 8.14 -12.86
N ARG A 25 1.51 7.36 -13.46
CA ARG A 25 0.17 7.82 -13.80
C ARG A 25 -0.68 8.06 -12.55
N ILE A 26 -0.64 7.15 -11.57
CA ILE A 26 -1.31 7.33 -10.28
C ILE A 26 -0.76 8.56 -9.55
N TYR A 27 0.56 8.71 -9.49
CA TYR A 27 1.22 9.86 -8.89
C TYR A 27 0.73 11.18 -9.50
N THR A 28 0.73 11.24 -10.83
CA THR A 28 0.29 12.42 -11.59
C THR A 28 -1.18 12.76 -11.31
N LEU A 29 -2.08 11.76 -11.36
CA LEU A 29 -3.50 11.94 -11.09
C LEU A 29 -3.75 12.46 -9.68
N LEU A 30 -3.17 11.83 -8.66
CA LEU A 30 -3.34 12.24 -7.26
C LEU A 30 -2.80 13.65 -7.01
N THR A 31 -1.65 13.98 -7.57
CA THR A 31 -1.08 15.33 -7.50
C THR A 31 -2.01 16.35 -8.17
N HIS A 32 -2.56 16.03 -9.33
CA HIS A 32 -3.53 16.88 -10.04
C HIS A 32 -4.81 17.09 -9.24
N PHE A 33 -5.28 16.08 -8.50
CA PHE A 33 -6.45 16.19 -7.63
C PHE A 33 -6.19 16.99 -6.33
N GLY A 34 -4.95 17.39 -6.08
CA GLY A 34 -4.59 18.27 -4.97
C GLY A 34 -3.93 17.58 -3.77
N TYR A 35 -3.69 16.27 -3.83
CA TYR A 35 -2.99 15.54 -2.76
C TYR A 35 -1.49 15.85 -2.74
N GLU A 36 -0.89 15.77 -1.57
CA GLU A 36 0.55 15.62 -1.41
C GLU A 36 0.90 14.14 -1.46
N VAL A 37 1.56 13.69 -2.54
CA VAL A 37 1.84 12.27 -2.77
C VAL A 37 3.25 11.92 -2.32
N TRP A 38 3.35 10.97 -1.39
CA TRP A 38 4.61 10.40 -0.95
C TRP A 38 4.82 9.04 -1.60
N MET A 39 5.85 8.95 -2.43
CA MET A 39 6.26 7.73 -3.12
C MET A 39 7.78 7.63 -3.13
N SER A 40 8.33 6.53 -2.61
CA SER A 40 9.77 6.34 -2.46
C SER A 40 10.50 6.34 -3.81
N HIS A 41 9.88 5.78 -4.83
CA HIS A 41 10.46 5.69 -6.18
C HIS A 41 10.77 7.06 -6.79
N VAL A 42 9.90 8.05 -6.62
CA VAL A 42 10.12 9.42 -7.13
C VAL A 42 10.76 10.34 -6.08
N GLY A 43 11.14 9.81 -4.92
CA GLY A 43 11.86 10.56 -3.90
C GLY A 43 11.05 11.61 -3.16
N THR A 44 9.71 11.50 -3.13
CA THR A 44 8.82 12.47 -2.46
C THR A 44 8.52 12.11 -1.00
N VAL A 45 8.99 10.97 -0.52
CA VAL A 45 8.91 10.60 0.90
C VAL A 45 9.82 11.53 1.71
N PRO A 46 9.32 12.15 2.80
CA PRO A 46 10.17 12.93 3.69
C PRO A 46 11.26 12.08 4.34
N VAL A 47 12.52 12.43 4.12
CA VAL A 47 13.69 11.68 4.58
C VAL A 47 14.30 12.34 5.81
N PHE A 48 14.48 11.57 6.86
CA PHE A 48 15.26 11.94 8.04
C PHE A 48 16.65 11.31 7.92
N SER A 49 17.69 12.13 7.91
CA SER A 49 19.08 11.69 7.72
C SER A 49 19.59 10.76 8.84
N SER A 50 18.96 10.80 10.01
CA SER A 50 19.26 9.93 11.15
C SER A 50 18.58 8.56 11.11
N ARG A 51 17.80 8.27 10.07
CA ARG A 51 17.01 7.02 9.92
C ARG A 51 17.47 6.22 8.72
N THR A 52 17.29 4.91 8.81
CA THR A 52 17.47 4.00 7.68
C THR A 52 16.38 4.24 6.61
N ALA A 53 16.58 3.72 5.40
CA ALA A 53 15.57 3.77 4.35
C ALA A 53 14.25 3.11 4.80
N PHE A 54 14.31 1.96 5.48
CA PHE A 54 13.14 1.26 6.01
C PHE A 54 12.39 2.11 7.05
N GLU A 55 13.12 2.69 8.02
CA GLU A 55 12.52 3.56 9.04
C GLU A 55 11.87 4.81 8.44
N ASN A 56 12.46 5.39 7.40
CA ASN A 56 11.86 6.51 6.69
C ASN A 56 10.55 6.13 6.00
N CYS A 57 10.50 4.98 5.33
CA CYS A 57 9.29 4.49 4.69
C CYS A 57 8.18 4.20 5.72
N LEU A 58 8.51 3.54 6.83
CA LEU A 58 7.54 3.28 7.90
C LEU A 58 7.05 4.57 8.56
N ALA A 59 7.95 5.53 8.79
CA ALA A 59 7.58 6.85 9.30
C ALA A 59 6.65 7.60 8.33
N ALA A 60 6.81 7.43 7.01
CA ALA A 60 5.89 7.99 6.03
C ALA A 60 4.49 7.39 6.17
N VAL A 61 4.37 6.07 6.33
CA VAL A 61 3.08 5.41 6.61
C VAL A 61 2.46 5.96 7.90
N GLU A 62 3.24 6.15 8.96
CA GLU A 62 2.73 6.70 10.23
C GLU A 62 2.16 8.11 10.08
N ARG A 63 2.82 8.93 9.28
CA ARG A 63 2.53 10.37 9.14
C ARG A 63 1.53 10.71 8.04
N CYS A 64 1.34 9.85 7.04
CA CYS A 64 0.39 10.10 5.96
C CYS A 64 -1.06 10.11 6.50
N ASN A 65 -1.94 10.83 5.80
CA ASN A 65 -3.37 10.81 6.08
C ASN A 65 -4.03 9.57 5.47
N LEU A 66 -3.59 9.17 4.29
CA LEU A 66 -4.16 8.12 3.45
C LEU A 66 -3.09 7.15 3.00
N PHE A 67 -3.45 5.89 2.84
CA PHE A 67 -2.57 4.85 2.31
C PHE A 67 -3.17 4.25 1.04
N LEU A 68 -2.43 4.27 -0.06
CA LEU A 68 -2.76 3.58 -1.30
C LEU A 68 -1.71 2.52 -1.56
N GLY A 69 -2.10 1.25 -1.50
CA GLY A 69 -1.20 0.11 -1.69
C GLY A 69 -1.50 -0.67 -2.97
N LEU A 70 -0.45 -1.02 -3.72
CA LEU A 70 -0.54 -1.89 -4.88
C LEU A 70 0.17 -3.22 -4.59
N ILE A 71 -0.54 -4.33 -4.73
CA ILE A 71 -0.02 -5.68 -4.59
C ILE A 71 0.23 -6.22 -6.01
N THR A 72 1.51 -6.36 -6.35
CA THR A 72 1.95 -6.80 -7.68
C THR A 72 2.49 -8.23 -7.62
N PRO A 73 2.74 -8.91 -8.74
CA PRO A 73 3.39 -10.22 -8.75
C PRO A 73 4.82 -10.24 -8.19
N HIS A 74 5.40 -9.08 -7.95
CA HIS A 74 6.74 -8.92 -7.41
C HIS A 74 6.67 -8.55 -5.93
N TYR A 75 7.33 -9.35 -5.09
CA TYR A 75 7.35 -9.14 -3.64
C TYR A 75 8.16 -7.89 -3.23
N GLY A 76 9.05 -7.48 -4.11
CA GLY A 76 9.93 -6.33 -3.90
C GLY A 76 11.32 -6.72 -3.41
N SER A 77 12.28 -5.90 -3.80
CA SER A 77 13.65 -5.90 -3.30
C SER A 77 13.74 -5.22 -1.93
N GLY A 78 14.89 -5.29 -1.29
CA GLY A 78 15.09 -4.57 -0.02
C GLY A 78 14.45 -5.28 1.17
N GLN A 79 14.62 -6.61 1.23
CA GLN A 79 14.22 -7.36 2.41
C GLN A 79 15.02 -6.89 3.62
N ASP A 80 14.32 -6.42 4.65
CA ASP A 80 14.97 -6.03 5.89
C ASP A 80 15.46 -7.26 6.63
N LYS A 81 16.79 -7.38 6.78
CA LYS A 81 17.42 -8.49 7.50
C LYS A 81 17.17 -8.45 9.00
N ALA A 82 16.79 -7.29 9.55
CA ALA A 82 16.49 -7.12 10.97
C ALA A 82 15.16 -7.75 11.37
N TYR A 83 14.28 -8.02 10.40
CA TYR A 83 13.01 -8.68 10.69
C TYR A 83 13.12 -10.19 10.48
N PRO A 84 12.60 -11.00 11.43
CA PRO A 84 12.72 -12.47 11.40
C PRO A 84 12.23 -13.10 10.09
N ASP A 85 11.16 -12.54 9.53
CA ASP A 85 10.53 -13.02 8.30
C ASP A 85 11.18 -12.45 7.03
N LYS A 86 12.17 -11.59 7.13
CA LYS A 86 12.82 -10.90 5.99
C LYS A 86 11.79 -10.27 5.05
N LEU A 87 10.86 -9.53 5.62
CA LEU A 87 9.78 -8.91 4.84
C LEU A 87 10.32 -7.80 3.94
N SER A 88 9.71 -7.67 2.75
CA SER A 88 9.96 -6.51 1.90
C SER A 88 9.41 -5.24 2.55
N ILE A 89 9.94 -4.09 2.15
CA ILE A 89 9.47 -2.81 2.69
C ILE A 89 7.98 -2.60 2.39
N THR A 90 7.53 -2.90 1.17
CA THR A 90 6.12 -2.80 0.78
C THR A 90 5.19 -3.64 1.66
N HIS A 91 5.63 -4.86 2.03
CA HIS A 91 4.86 -5.70 2.95
C HIS A 91 4.79 -5.09 4.35
N GLN A 92 5.90 -4.53 4.86
CA GLN A 92 5.92 -3.86 6.16
C GLN A 92 5.07 -2.59 6.17
N GLU A 93 5.10 -1.79 5.09
CA GLU A 93 4.27 -0.61 4.92
C GLU A 93 2.78 -0.96 5.00
N LEU A 94 2.33 -2.02 4.29
CA LEU A 94 0.95 -2.50 4.37
C LEU A 94 0.59 -2.94 5.80
N ARG A 95 1.43 -3.75 6.44
CA ARG A 95 1.21 -4.17 7.83
C ARG A 95 1.09 -2.98 8.77
N ARG A 96 1.97 -2.00 8.61
CA ARG A 96 1.95 -0.78 9.43
C ARG A 96 0.67 0.02 9.22
N ALA A 97 0.21 0.15 7.97
CA ALA A 97 -1.06 0.81 7.66
C ALA A 97 -2.26 0.08 8.29
N ILE A 98 -2.26 -1.27 8.27
CA ILE A 98 -3.30 -2.09 8.91
C ILE A 98 -3.26 -1.91 10.44
N GLN A 99 -2.09 -2.03 11.06
CA GLN A 99 -1.91 -1.86 12.52
C GLN A 99 -2.40 -0.50 13.02
N LEU A 100 -2.12 0.55 12.27
CA LEU A 100 -2.53 1.92 12.58
C LEU A 100 -3.97 2.23 12.17
N LYS A 101 -4.69 1.26 11.62
CA LYS A 101 -6.06 1.44 11.09
C LYS A 101 -6.16 2.63 10.13
N LYS A 102 -5.11 2.85 9.33
CA LYS A 102 -5.11 3.94 8.33
C LYS A 102 -6.26 3.80 7.36
N PRO A 103 -6.88 4.93 6.94
CA PRO A 103 -7.73 4.94 5.75
C PRO A 103 -6.91 4.41 4.58
N ARG A 104 -7.34 3.26 4.01
CA ARG A 104 -6.53 2.58 3.00
C ARG A 104 -7.34 2.12 1.82
N TRP A 105 -6.77 2.28 0.64
CA TRP A 105 -7.25 1.76 -0.63
C TRP A 105 -6.21 0.79 -1.17
N LEU A 106 -6.67 -0.38 -1.59
CA LEU A 106 -5.77 -1.44 -2.02
C LEU A 106 -6.14 -1.93 -3.42
N LEU A 107 -5.13 -2.09 -4.26
CA LEU A 107 -5.25 -2.73 -5.56
C LEU A 107 -4.40 -4.00 -5.57
N ALA A 108 -4.91 -5.06 -6.20
CA ALA A 108 -4.13 -6.28 -6.42
C ALA A 108 -4.15 -6.65 -7.90
N HIS A 109 -2.97 -6.96 -8.43
CA HIS A 109 -2.85 -7.41 -9.81
C HIS A 109 -3.61 -8.73 -10.00
N ASP A 110 -4.30 -8.89 -11.12
CA ASP A 110 -5.16 -10.05 -11.38
C ASP A 110 -4.37 -11.38 -11.38
N HIS A 111 -3.10 -11.37 -11.78
CA HIS A 111 -2.22 -12.54 -11.68
C HIS A 111 -2.02 -13.02 -10.23
N VAL A 112 -1.92 -12.10 -9.27
CA VAL A 112 -1.80 -12.46 -7.85
C VAL A 112 -3.08 -13.13 -7.38
N VAL A 113 -4.23 -12.52 -7.68
CA VAL A 113 -5.56 -13.03 -7.27
C VAL A 113 -5.84 -14.39 -7.90
N PHE A 114 -5.56 -14.53 -9.21
CA PHE A 114 -5.72 -15.79 -9.93
C PHE A 114 -4.80 -16.88 -9.36
N ALA A 115 -3.50 -16.61 -9.23
CA ALA A 115 -2.54 -17.61 -8.75
C ALA A 115 -2.82 -18.02 -7.30
N TRP A 116 -3.23 -17.08 -6.44
CA TRP A 116 -3.67 -17.38 -5.08
C TRP A 116 -4.88 -18.33 -5.08
N SER A 117 -5.90 -18.03 -5.89
CA SER A 117 -7.09 -18.89 -6.01
C SER A 117 -6.73 -20.28 -6.54
N LEU A 118 -5.88 -20.35 -7.58
CA LEU A 118 -5.41 -21.60 -8.17
C LEU A 118 -4.69 -22.46 -7.12
N LEU A 119 -3.77 -21.89 -6.36
CA LEU A 119 -3.03 -22.61 -5.32
C LEU A 119 -3.94 -23.20 -4.26
N LYS A 120 -5.00 -22.50 -3.87
CA LYS A 120 -6.01 -23.03 -2.93
C LYS A 120 -6.70 -24.28 -3.49
N HIS A 121 -7.09 -24.24 -4.76
CA HIS A 121 -7.73 -25.40 -5.43
C HIS A 121 -6.77 -26.57 -5.63
N LEU A 122 -5.46 -26.31 -5.72
CA LEU A 122 -4.41 -27.34 -5.82
C LEU A 122 -3.98 -27.90 -4.46
N GLY A 123 -4.63 -27.51 -3.35
CA GLY A 123 -4.33 -28.03 -2.01
C GLY A 123 -3.27 -27.23 -1.24
N TYR A 124 -2.98 -25.99 -1.64
CA TYR A 124 -2.06 -25.07 -0.95
C TYR A 124 -2.79 -23.84 -0.40
N PRO A 125 -3.77 -24.03 0.52
CA PRO A 125 -4.67 -22.95 0.92
C PRO A 125 -4.04 -21.88 1.80
N ASP A 126 -2.91 -22.16 2.45
CA ASP A 126 -2.31 -21.29 3.44
C ASP A 126 -0.78 -21.21 3.34
N LYS A 127 -0.16 -20.34 4.12
CA LYS A 127 1.29 -20.11 4.19
C LYS A 127 2.07 -21.40 4.49
N GLN A 128 1.56 -22.29 5.36
CA GLN A 128 2.26 -23.52 5.73
C GLN A 128 2.26 -24.53 4.59
N ALA A 129 1.13 -24.69 3.92
CA ALA A 129 1.04 -25.53 2.73
C ALA A 129 1.96 -25.03 1.61
N ARG A 130 1.98 -23.71 1.38
CA ARG A 130 2.84 -23.07 0.35
C ARG A 130 4.34 -23.22 0.61
N LYS A 131 4.81 -23.40 1.86
CA LYS A 131 6.23 -23.68 2.17
C LYS A 131 6.79 -24.92 1.49
N LYS A 132 5.92 -25.86 1.09
CA LYS A 132 6.32 -27.09 0.37
C LYS A 132 6.60 -26.85 -1.11
N LEU A 133 6.17 -25.71 -1.64
CA LEU A 133 6.35 -25.37 -3.03
C LEU A 133 7.77 -24.82 -3.29
N LYS A 134 8.35 -25.23 -4.40
CA LYS A 134 9.57 -24.62 -4.94
C LYS A 134 9.16 -23.75 -6.12
N LEU A 135 9.23 -22.46 -5.94
CA LEU A 135 8.99 -21.51 -7.03
C LEU A 135 10.26 -21.38 -7.88
N ALA A 136 10.16 -21.68 -9.16
CA ALA A 136 11.17 -21.23 -10.11
C ALA A 136 11.02 -19.73 -10.30
N LYS A 137 12.13 -18.98 -10.21
CA LYS A 137 12.11 -17.53 -10.48
C LYS A 137 11.61 -17.27 -11.89
N THR A 138 10.49 -16.59 -12.01
CA THR A 138 9.91 -16.18 -13.29
C THR A 138 9.52 -14.70 -13.24
N PRO A 139 9.45 -14.03 -14.40
CA PRO A 139 8.93 -12.66 -14.46
C PRO A 139 7.47 -12.53 -14.02
N LEU A 140 6.73 -13.66 -13.96
CA LEU A 140 5.30 -13.66 -13.61
C LEU A 140 5.05 -13.65 -12.11
N LEU A 141 5.97 -14.21 -11.32
CA LEU A 141 5.87 -14.27 -9.86
C LEU A 141 7.27 -14.59 -9.30
N ASP A 142 7.79 -13.73 -8.46
CA ASP A 142 9.15 -13.87 -7.93
C ASP A 142 9.21 -14.47 -6.51
N ASP A 143 8.14 -14.38 -5.73
CA ASP A 143 8.11 -14.85 -4.35
C ASP A 143 6.68 -15.21 -3.90
N LEU A 144 6.51 -16.38 -3.28
CA LEU A 144 5.20 -16.84 -2.76
C LEU A 144 4.66 -15.97 -1.63
N ARG A 145 5.50 -15.16 -0.98
CA ARG A 145 5.07 -14.21 0.07
C ARG A 145 4.17 -13.10 -0.46
N VAL A 146 4.09 -12.88 -1.77
CA VAL A 146 3.07 -12.01 -2.38
C VAL A 146 1.66 -12.44 -1.98
N PHE A 147 1.42 -13.75 -1.84
CA PHE A 147 0.12 -14.26 -1.37
C PHE A 147 -0.14 -13.96 0.09
N ASP A 148 0.91 -13.92 0.93
CA ASP A 148 0.78 -13.49 2.32
C ASP A 148 0.35 -12.02 2.40
N VAL A 149 0.95 -11.14 1.56
CA VAL A 149 0.53 -9.74 1.42
C VAL A 149 -0.94 -9.63 1.03
N TYR A 150 -1.36 -10.41 0.04
CA TYR A 150 -2.75 -10.41 -0.42
C TYR A 150 -3.72 -10.93 0.66
N GLU A 151 -3.38 -12.01 1.36
CA GLU A 151 -4.18 -12.57 2.46
C GLU A 151 -4.33 -11.57 3.61
N GLU A 152 -3.27 -10.84 3.96
CA GLU A 152 -3.33 -9.78 4.96
C GLU A 152 -4.23 -8.61 4.50
N ALA A 153 -4.12 -8.23 3.23
CA ALA A 153 -4.93 -7.16 2.66
C ALA A 153 -6.43 -7.47 2.66
N ILE A 154 -6.83 -8.71 2.34
CA ILE A 154 -8.23 -9.15 2.36
C ILE A 154 -8.70 -9.67 3.72
N VAL A 155 -7.87 -9.59 4.75
CA VAL A 155 -8.15 -10.07 6.12
C VAL A 155 -8.62 -11.53 6.09
N HIS A 156 -7.89 -12.40 5.37
CA HIS A 156 -8.29 -13.78 5.06
C HIS A 156 -8.53 -14.66 6.30
N GLY A 157 -7.85 -14.38 7.42
CA GLY A 157 -7.95 -15.15 8.67
C GLY A 157 -9.26 -14.97 9.45
N ILE A 158 -10.15 -14.06 9.03
CA ILE A 158 -11.43 -13.74 9.69
C ILE A 158 -12.59 -14.14 8.80
N PRO A 159 -13.76 -14.59 9.34
CA PRO A 159 -14.97 -14.83 8.57
C PRO A 159 -15.35 -13.62 7.71
N LEU A 160 -15.82 -13.85 6.49
CA LEU A 160 -16.04 -12.77 5.52
C LEU A 160 -16.96 -11.65 6.04
N ALA A 161 -17.98 -11.99 6.79
CA ALA A 161 -18.94 -11.03 7.36
C ALA A 161 -18.35 -10.13 8.46
N GLU A 162 -17.19 -10.48 9.01
CA GLU A 162 -16.52 -9.77 10.10
C GLU A 162 -15.28 -9.00 9.63
N ARG A 163 -14.95 -9.06 8.32
CA ARG A 163 -13.76 -8.44 7.76
C ARG A 163 -13.97 -6.96 7.52
N GLU A 164 -13.41 -6.13 8.37
CA GLU A 164 -13.36 -4.69 8.14
C GLU A 164 -12.11 -4.31 7.32
N GLY A 165 -12.28 -3.37 6.39
CA GLY A 165 -11.18 -2.84 5.59
C GLY A 165 -10.52 -3.87 4.66
N ASN A 166 -11.26 -4.89 4.23
CA ASN A 166 -10.80 -5.97 3.37
C ASN A 166 -11.02 -5.71 1.87
N TRP A 167 -11.47 -4.51 1.49
CA TRP A 167 -11.70 -4.19 0.09
C TRP A 167 -10.37 -4.06 -0.66
N VAL A 168 -10.17 -4.96 -1.61
CA VAL A 168 -9.04 -4.95 -2.52
C VAL A 168 -9.57 -4.97 -3.94
N GLN A 169 -9.32 -3.91 -4.70
CA GLN A 169 -9.74 -3.81 -6.09
C GLN A 169 -8.76 -4.55 -6.99
N LYS A 170 -9.26 -5.40 -7.88
CA LYS A 170 -8.42 -6.04 -8.91
C LYS A 170 -8.09 -5.05 -10.02
N PHE A 171 -6.86 -5.13 -10.51
CA PHE A 171 -6.44 -4.44 -11.75
C PHE A 171 -5.61 -5.39 -12.61
N ARG A 172 -5.61 -5.18 -13.91
CA ARG A 172 -4.81 -5.91 -14.88
C ARG A 172 -3.94 -4.98 -15.71
N ALA A 173 -4.49 -3.86 -16.11
CA ALA A 173 -3.84 -2.86 -16.94
C ALA A 173 -3.73 -1.51 -16.22
N THR A 174 -2.89 -0.63 -16.73
CA THR A 174 -2.71 0.75 -16.24
C THR A 174 -4.03 1.51 -16.17
N GLU A 175 -4.93 1.28 -17.12
CA GLU A 175 -6.26 1.90 -17.20
C GLU A 175 -7.16 1.52 -16.03
N ASP A 176 -7.10 0.27 -15.55
CA ASP A 176 -7.92 -0.20 -14.44
C ASP A 176 -7.52 0.51 -13.14
N GLY A 177 -6.22 0.57 -12.86
CA GLY A 177 -5.67 1.29 -11.71
C GLY A 177 -5.98 2.78 -11.77
N SER A 178 -5.82 3.39 -12.95
CA SER A 178 -6.14 4.81 -13.18
C SER A 178 -7.63 5.09 -12.95
N ARG A 179 -8.50 4.25 -13.48
CA ARG A 179 -9.97 4.37 -13.30
C ARG A 179 -10.36 4.29 -11.83
N PHE A 180 -9.76 3.36 -11.09
CA PHE A 180 -9.98 3.24 -9.65
C PHE A 180 -9.56 4.52 -8.91
N VAL A 181 -8.36 5.03 -9.21
CA VAL A 181 -7.85 6.26 -8.58
C VAL A 181 -8.74 7.46 -8.89
N ILE A 182 -9.18 7.61 -10.13
CA ILE A 182 -10.12 8.68 -10.52
C ILE A 182 -11.43 8.55 -9.73
N ALA A 183 -12.00 7.35 -9.68
CA ALA A 183 -13.27 7.11 -8.99
C ALA A 183 -13.20 7.42 -7.49
N GLN A 184 -12.08 7.09 -6.84
CA GLN A 184 -11.94 7.21 -5.40
C GLN A 184 -11.43 8.59 -4.94
N PHE A 185 -10.62 9.28 -5.74
CA PHE A 185 -9.85 10.43 -5.28
C PHE A 185 -10.10 11.73 -6.03
N SER A 186 -10.81 11.73 -7.16
CA SER A 186 -11.03 12.97 -7.95
C SER A 186 -11.86 14.03 -7.19
N ARG A 187 -12.66 13.62 -6.22
CA ARG A 187 -13.48 14.51 -5.38
C ARG A 187 -12.79 14.76 -4.04
N TYR A 188 -11.72 15.54 -4.08
CA TYR A 188 -10.85 15.81 -2.92
C TYR A 188 -11.63 16.21 -1.66
N GLN A 189 -12.59 17.12 -1.77
CA GLN A 189 -13.37 17.63 -0.63
C GLN A 189 -14.22 16.55 0.03
N GLU A 190 -14.80 15.63 -0.76
CA GLU A 190 -15.58 14.51 -0.21
C GLU A 190 -14.67 13.52 0.53
N VAL A 191 -13.46 13.26 -0.03
CA VAL A 191 -12.46 12.43 0.66
C VAL A 191 -11.99 13.08 1.95
N GLU A 192 -11.72 14.38 1.93
CA GLU A 192 -11.34 15.15 3.13
C GLU A 192 -12.42 15.08 4.21
N GLN A 193 -13.67 15.27 3.82
CA GLN A 193 -14.82 15.15 4.72
C GLN A 193 -14.94 13.73 5.30
N PHE A 194 -14.88 12.73 4.45
CA PHE A 194 -14.92 11.31 4.86
C PHE A 194 -13.84 10.99 5.90
N ILE A 195 -12.61 11.47 5.70
CA ILE A 195 -11.53 11.28 6.66
C ILE A 195 -11.82 11.97 7.99
N LYS A 196 -12.29 13.22 7.96
CA LYS A 196 -12.65 13.97 9.18
C LYS A 196 -13.74 13.26 9.99
N GLU A 197 -14.76 12.72 9.31
CA GLU A 197 -15.90 12.08 9.98
C GLU A 197 -15.55 10.69 10.55
N ASN A 198 -14.72 9.92 9.85
CA ASN A 198 -14.51 8.50 10.18
C ASN A 198 -13.18 8.22 10.87
N PHE A 199 -12.20 9.13 10.79
CA PHE A 199 -10.83 8.90 11.28
C PHE A 199 -10.29 10.04 12.15
N ALA A 200 -11.11 11.02 12.53
CA ALA A 200 -10.70 12.17 13.36
C ALA A 200 -10.22 11.81 14.78
N GLY A 201 -10.29 10.53 15.17
CA GLY A 201 -9.76 10.02 16.45
C GLY A 201 -8.36 9.37 16.37
N GLY A 202 -7.74 9.30 15.19
CA GLY A 202 -6.49 8.57 14.96
C GLY A 202 -5.35 9.43 14.42
N ALA A 203 -4.43 9.77 15.27
CA ALA A 203 -3.17 10.49 15.13
C ALA A 203 -3.28 12.03 14.96
N PRO A 204 -2.64 12.81 15.86
CA PRO A 204 -2.56 14.24 15.70
C PRO A 204 -1.85 14.60 14.41
N LEU A 205 -2.40 15.55 13.67
CA LEU A 205 -1.67 16.24 12.61
C LEU A 205 -0.34 16.69 13.23
N ALA A 206 0.76 16.11 12.77
CA ALA A 206 2.08 16.43 13.30
C ALA A 206 2.27 17.94 13.22
N GLU A 207 2.22 18.61 14.39
CA GLU A 207 2.69 19.98 14.51
C GLU A 207 4.17 19.98 14.12
N ASN A 208 4.50 20.69 13.06
CA ASN A 208 5.89 21.01 12.78
C ASN A 208 6.38 21.86 13.93
N GLY A 209 7.08 21.24 14.88
CA GLY A 209 7.88 21.96 15.86
C GLY A 209 8.88 22.81 15.10
N GLY A 210 8.59 24.08 14.98
CA GLY A 210 9.58 25.08 14.66
C GLY A 210 10.63 25.03 15.76
N ALA A 211 11.81 24.56 15.42
CA ALA A 211 12.98 24.74 16.26
C ALA A 211 13.43 26.19 16.10
N ALA A 212 13.47 26.89 17.19
CA ALA A 212 14.22 28.14 17.35
C ALA A 212 15.71 27.85 17.23
#